data_ed04970b5387a1148c1b835f9e92f2d3
#
_entry.id   ed04970b5387a1148c1b835f9e92f2d3
#
_cell.length_a   1.000
_cell.length_b   1.000
_cell.length_c   1.000
_cell.angle_alpha   90.00
_cell.angle_beta   90.00
_cell.angle_gamma   90.00
#
_symmetry.space_group_name_H-M   'P 1'
#
loop_
_entity.id
_entity.type
_entity.pdbx_description
1 polymer ?
#
loop_
_entity_poly.entity_id
_entity_poly.type
_entity_poly.pdbx_seq_one_letter_code
_entity_poly.pdbx_strand_id
1 'polypeptide(L)'
;IRDLKLPTIDGKIFDISEHKGKNIFISWLRFSGCPFCHLRVNELTNAEDKYGKDFANVAIFSCNVDALKKTATKHGNSIIIAADEDRKYFDKYDMPRSLARVSLGILISPLRMMRAVFKGYAAPSFNGAFNAVPVDVMINKKGVVEKVKYSAHTTDHIPISEVIEFSNA
;
A
#
# COMPACT_ATOMS: atom_id res chain seq x y z
N ILE A 1 -11.95 -8.10 7.14
CA ILE A 1 -11.25 -6.81 7.30
C ILE A 1 -12.15 -5.75 7.99
N ARG A 2 -13.21 -6.17 8.69
CA ARG A 2 -14.24 -5.24 9.22
C ARG A 2 -13.80 -4.39 10.41
N ASP A 3 -12.70 -4.74 11.05
CA ASP A 3 -12.19 -4.14 12.29
C ASP A 3 -10.84 -3.42 12.09
N LEU A 4 -10.51 -3.06 10.86
CA LEU A 4 -9.23 -2.42 10.53
C LEU A 4 -9.21 -0.96 11.00
N LYS A 5 -8.33 -0.67 11.97
CA LYS A 5 -8.07 0.67 12.51
C LYS A 5 -6.58 0.88 12.66
N LEU A 6 -6.05 1.89 11.96
CA LEU A 6 -4.61 2.12 11.88
C LEU A 6 -4.27 3.62 11.97
N PRO A 7 -3.17 3.99 12.65
CA PRO A 7 -2.68 5.36 12.62
C PRO A 7 -2.20 5.74 11.22
N THR A 8 -2.47 6.98 10.82
CA THR A 8 -2.08 7.54 9.53
C THR A 8 -0.98 8.59 9.68
N ILE A 9 -0.28 8.87 8.60
CA ILE A 9 0.83 9.85 8.61
C ILE A 9 0.37 11.28 8.87
N ASP A 10 -0.90 11.62 8.63
CA ASP A 10 -1.51 12.91 8.93
C ASP A 10 -2.03 13.05 10.38
N GLY A 11 -1.77 12.04 11.22
CA GLY A 11 -2.10 12.04 12.64
C GLY A 11 -3.53 11.60 12.98
N LYS A 12 -4.28 11.11 11.99
CA LYS A 12 -5.62 10.55 12.18
C LYS A 12 -5.57 9.05 12.37
N ILE A 13 -6.74 8.45 12.57
CA ILE A 13 -6.93 7.00 12.54
C ILE A 13 -7.75 6.67 11.28
N PHE A 14 -7.19 5.80 10.44
CA PHE A 14 -7.99 5.16 9.41
C PHE A 14 -8.86 4.10 10.06
N ASP A 15 -10.17 4.25 9.97
CA ASP A 15 -11.16 3.26 10.39
C ASP A 15 -11.94 2.82 9.16
N ILE A 16 -11.83 1.55 8.79
CA ILE A 16 -12.52 1.02 7.60
C ILE A 16 -14.05 1.16 7.71
N SER A 17 -14.60 1.19 8.92
CA SER A 17 -16.04 1.34 9.15
C SER A 17 -16.59 2.70 8.71
N GLU A 18 -15.75 3.73 8.62
CA GLU A 18 -16.11 5.08 8.17
C GLU A 18 -16.19 5.18 6.63
N HIS A 19 -15.73 4.15 5.93
CA HIS A 19 -15.72 4.07 4.46
C HIS A 19 -16.85 3.18 3.89
N LYS A 20 -17.89 2.91 4.69
CA LYS A 20 -19.08 2.19 4.22
C LYS A 20 -19.71 2.90 3.03
N GLY A 21 -20.15 2.14 2.03
CA GLY A 21 -20.75 2.69 0.81
C GLY A 21 -19.73 3.15 -0.24
N LYS A 22 -18.44 3.00 0.03
CA LYS A 22 -17.36 3.27 -0.93
C LYS A 22 -16.70 2.00 -1.43
N ASN A 23 -16.20 2.02 -2.65
CA ASN A 23 -15.23 1.05 -3.11
C ASN A 23 -13.89 1.36 -2.43
N ILE A 24 -13.24 0.36 -1.84
CA ILE A 24 -11.99 0.54 -1.08
C ILE A 24 -10.91 -0.31 -1.75
N PHE A 25 -9.81 0.32 -2.13
CA PHE A 25 -8.60 -0.36 -2.55
C PHE A 25 -7.56 -0.25 -1.44
N ILE A 26 -7.02 -1.39 -1.00
CA ILE A 26 -5.98 -1.45 0.01
C ILE A 26 -4.76 -2.11 -0.61
N SER A 27 -3.63 -1.42 -0.58
CA SER A 27 -2.32 -2.00 -0.90
C SER A 27 -1.54 -2.20 0.39
N TRP A 28 -1.38 -3.46 0.82
CA TRP A 28 -0.49 -3.82 1.92
C TRP A 28 0.94 -3.84 1.44
N LEU A 29 1.75 -3.00 2.04
CA LEU A 29 3.12 -2.73 1.64
C LEU A 29 4.10 -3.19 2.72
N ARG A 30 5.37 -3.02 2.46
CA ARG A 30 6.48 -3.50 3.27
C ARG A 30 6.90 -2.48 4.34
N PHE A 31 8.17 -2.29 4.54
CA PHE A 31 8.80 -1.37 5.50
C PHE A 31 8.82 0.09 5.01
N SER A 32 9.03 1.03 5.94
CA SER A 32 8.92 2.47 5.70
C SER A 32 9.83 3.03 4.61
N GLY A 33 11.03 2.51 4.42
CA GLY A 33 12.01 2.98 3.41
C GLY A 33 12.02 2.18 2.11
N CYS A 34 10.98 1.36 1.85
CA CYS A 34 10.92 0.50 0.67
C CYS A 34 10.73 1.30 -0.63
N PRO A 35 11.73 1.35 -1.55
CA PRO A 35 11.65 2.15 -2.77
C PRO A 35 10.47 1.76 -3.67
N PHE A 36 10.22 0.46 -3.83
CA PHE A 36 9.11 -0.04 -4.65
C PHE A 36 7.75 0.28 -4.05
N CYS A 37 7.64 0.28 -2.72
CA CYS A 37 6.40 0.64 -2.02
C CYS A 37 6.06 2.11 -2.25
N HIS A 38 7.03 3.02 -2.10
CA HIS A 38 6.83 4.44 -2.39
C HIS A 38 6.57 4.70 -3.88
N LEU A 39 7.19 3.94 -4.77
CA LEU A 39 6.88 4.03 -6.20
C LEU A 39 5.42 3.61 -6.46
N ARG A 40 4.93 2.54 -5.82
CA ARG A 40 3.53 2.12 -5.91
C ARG A 40 2.58 3.18 -5.40
N VAL A 41 2.84 3.77 -4.25
CA VAL A 41 2.05 4.90 -3.71
C VAL A 41 2.03 6.06 -4.71
N ASN A 42 3.16 6.42 -5.30
CA ASN A 42 3.23 7.47 -6.32
C ASN A 42 2.41 7.14 -7.58
N GLU A 43 2.43 5.88 -8.04
CA GLU A 43 1.60 5.43 -9.16
C GLU A 43 0.10 5.57 -8.86
N LEU A 44 -0.32 5.18 -7.65
CA LEU A 44 -1.70 5.31 -7.19
C LEU A 44 -2.11 6.78 -7.05
N THR A 45 -1.27 7.63 -6.49
CA THR A 45 -1.52 9.08 -6.33
C THR A 45 -1.64 9.77 -7.69
N ASN A 46 -0.77 9.45 -8.66
CA ASN A 46 -0.81 10.05 -9.99
C ASN A 46 -2.06 9.69 -10.82
N ALA A 47 -2.85 8.74 -10.36
CA ALA A 47 -4.10 8.34 -11.01
C ALA A 47 -5.35 8.93 -10.33
N GLU A 48 -5.19 9.80 -9.31
CA GLU A 48 -6.28 10.31 -8.47
C GLU A 48 -7.43 10.94 -9.27
N ASP A 49 -7.11 11.72 -10.29
CA ASP A 49 -8.09 12.40 -11.15
C ASP A 49 -9.00 11.43 -11.93
N LYS A 50 -8.63 10.14 -11.97
CA LYS A 50 -9.34 9.09 -12.70
C LYS A 50 -10.23 8.22 -11.82
N TYR A 51 -10.12 8.37 -10.50
CA TYR A 51 -10.90 7.58 -9.56
C TYR A 51 -12.32 8.11 -9.39
N GLY A 52 -13.26 7.20 -9.14
CA GLY A 52 -14.63 7.53 -8.82
C GLY A 52 -14.75 8.31 -7.50
N LYS A 53 -15.86 9.06 -7.34
CA LYS A 53 -16.11 9.90 -6.13
C LYS A 53 -16.28 9.05 -4.87
N ASP A 54 -16.89 7.87 -4.99
CA ASP A 54 -17.15 6.94 -3.88
C ASP A 54 -16.02 5.91 -3.76
N PHE A 55 -14.79 6.38 -3.71
CA PHE A 55 -13.60 5.55 -3.64
C PHE A 55 -12.69 5.95 -2.48
N ALA A 56 -12.09 4.97 -1.83
CA ALA A 56 -11.03 5.16 -0.84
C ALA A 56 -9.79 4.37 -1.25
N ASN A 57 -8.69 5.07 -1.42
CA ASN A 57 -7.39 4.48 -1.76
C ASN A 57 -6.50 4.47 -0.52
N VAL A 58 -6.03 3.30 -0.11
CA VAL A 58 -5.31 3.09 1.16
C VAL A 58 -4.02 2.33 0.91
N ALA A 59 -2.92 2.87 1.39
CA ALA A 59 -1.62 2.20 1.44
C ALA A 59 -1.24 1.93 2.89
N ILE A 60 -1.07 0.65 3.26
CA ILE A 60 -0.73 0.24 4.62
C ILE A 60 0.71 -0.28 4.64
N PHE A 61 1.55 0.35 5.44
CA PHE A 61 2.93 -0.07 5.63
C PHE A 61 3.07 -0.87 6.93
N SER A 62 3.83 -1.94 6.87
CA SER A 62 4.17 -2.75 8.05
C SER A 62 5.37 -2.15 8.79
N CYS A 63 5.16 -1.00 9.45
CA CYS A 63 6.21 -0.24 10.12
C CYS A 63 5.62 0.72 11.18
N ASN A 64 6.50 1.36 11.95
CA ASN A 64 6.12 2.41 12.89
C ASN A 64 5.69 3.69 12.15
N VAL A 65 4.65 4.39 12.65
CA VAL A 65 4.08 5.58 12.01
C VAL A 65 5.07 6.73 11.92
N ASP A 66 5.92 6.92 12.93
CA ASP A 66 6.90 8.01 12.94
C ASP A 66 8.04 7.78 11.93
N ALA A 67 8.43 6.50 11.74
CA ALA A 67 9.35 6.13 10.68
C ALA A 67 8.73 6.36 9.29
N LEU A 68 7.43 6.06 9.14
CA LEU A 68 6.70 6.26 7.89
C LEU A 68 6.51 7.74 7.57
N LYS A 69 6.18 8.57 8.55
CA LYS A 69 6.08 10.03 8.37
C LYS A 69 7.34 10.63 7.74
N LYS A 70 8.53 10.19 8.15
CA LYS A 70 9.82 10.67 7.63
C LYS A 70 10.04 10.33 6.16
N THR A 71 9.50 9.22 5.68
CA THR A 71 9.74 8.71 4.32
C THR A 71 8.59 9.00 3.36
N ALA A 72 7.38 9.17 3.86
CA ALA A 72 6.16 9.35 3.06
C ALA A 72 5.80 10.81 2.75
N THR A 73 6.58 11.79 3.21
CA THR A 73 6.31 13.24 3.02
C THR A 73 6.19 13.69 1.57
N LYS A 74 6.70 12.91 0.63
CA LYS A 74 6.68 13.22 -0.81
C LYS A 74 5.37 12.82 -1.50
N HIS A 75 4.49 12.11 -0.81
CA HIS A 75 3.18 11.72 -1.34
C HIS A 75 2.14 12.74 -0.92
N GLY A 76 1.31 13.18 -1.86
CA GLY A 76 0.21 14.10 -1.58
C GLY A 76 -0.85 13.49 -0.64
N ASN A 77 -1.92 14.23 -0.38
CA ASN A 77 -2.99 13.83 0.55
C ASN A 77 -4.13 13.03 -0.12
N SER A 78 -3.98 12.64 -1.38
CA SER A 78 -5.02 11.94 -2.16
C SER A 78 -5.14 10.45 -1.84
N ILE A 79 -4.17 9.90 -1.12
CA ILE A 79 -4.15 8.51 -0.68
C ILE A 79 -3.99 8.46 0.84
N ILE A 80 -4.76 7.60 1.49
CA ILE A 80 -4.62 7.35 2.92
C ILE A 80 -3.38 6.48 3.13
N ILE A 81 -2.39 7.00 3.85
CA ILE A 81 -1.16 6.27 4.17
C ILE A 81 -1.18 5.93 5.66
N ALA A 82 -1.29 4.64 5.96
CA ALA A 82 -1.41 4.12 7.31
C ALA A 82 -0.26 3.18 7.69
N ALA A 83 -0.01 3.05 8.98
CA ALA A 83 1.03 2.20 9.55
C ALA A 83 0.41 1.08 10.41
N ASP A 84 0.78 -0.16 10.12
CA ASP A 84 0.50 -1.33 10.97
C ASP A 84 1.74 -1.59 11.84
N GLU A 85 1.86 -0.81 12.95
CA GLU A 85 3.08 -0.66 13.74
C GLU A 85 3.60 -1.99 14.28
N ASP A 86 2.75 -2.74 14.95
CA ASP A 86 3.09 -4.02 15.57
C ASP A 86 2.83 -5.21 14.63
N ARG A 87 2.56 -4.93 13.38
CA ARG A 87 2.15 -5.93 12.38
C ARG A 87 0.90 -6.70 12.81
N LYS A 88 0.05 -6.07 13.61
CA LYS A 88 -1.15 -6.67 14.18
C LYS A 88 -2.07 -7.24 13.10
N TYR A 89 -2.34 -6.46 12.07
CA TYR A 89 -3.20 -6.89 10.98
C TYR A 89 -2.42 -7.69 9.94
N PHE A 90 -1.14 -7.41 9.77
CA PHE A 90 -0.24 -8.18 8.93
C PHE A 90 -0.19 -9.65 9.39
N ASP A 91 -0.04 -9.87 10.70
CA ASP A 91 -0.02 -11.22 11.28
C ASP A 91 -1.44 -11.83 11.35
N LYS A 92 -2.46 -11.03 11.68
CA LYS A 92 -3.87 -11.48 11.74
C LYS A 92 -4.39 -12.02 10.41
N TYR A 93 -3.97 -11.43 9.30
CA TYR A 93 -4.40 -11.84 7.95
C TYR A 93 -3.39 -12.73 7.24
N ASP A 94 -2.40 -13.27 7.96
CA ASP A 94 -1.37 -14.19 7.46
C ASP A 94 -0.71 -13.67 6.17
N MET A 95 -0.25 -12.40 6.21
CA MET A 95 0.37 -11.77 5.06
C MET A 95 1.68 -12.48 4.67
N PRO A 96 1.90 -12.74 3.37
CA PRO A 96 3.00 -13.58 2.93
C PRO A 96 4.37 -12.95 3.20
N ARG A 97 5.33 -13.78 3.58
CA ARG A 97 6.73 -13.42 3.82
C ARG A 97 7.63 -14.31 2.98
N SER A 98 8.51 -13.72 2.19
CA SER A 98 9.45 -14.48 1.36
C SER A 98 10.61 -13.61 0.90
N LEU A 99 11.80 -13.87 1.39
CA LEU A 99 13.01 -13.22 0.90
C LEU A 99 13.27 -13.53 -0.58
N ALA A 100 12.99 -14.76 -1.02
CA ALA A 100 13.16 -15.15 -2.42
C ALA A 100 12.29 -14.32 -3.37
N ARG A 101 11.00 -14.11 -3.03
CA ARG A 101 10.10 -13.24 -3.83
C ARG A 101 10.54 -11.76 -3.80
N VAL A 102 11.08 -11.32 -2.66
CA VAL A 102 11.64 -9.96 -2.53
C VAL A 102 12.86 -9.80 -3.45
N SER A 103 13.81 -10.71 -3.38
CA SER A 103 15.02 -10.70 -4.20
C SER A 103 14.70 -10.82 -5.69
N LEU A 104 13.74 -11.67 -6.05
CA LEU A 104 13.26 -11.80 -7.42
C LEU A 104 12.75 -10.44 -7.95
N GLY A 105 11.91 -9.74 -7.19
CA GLY A 105 11.38 -8.43 -7.59
C GLY A 105 12.47 -7.38 -7.82
N ILE A 106 13.53 -7.39 -7.02
CA ILE A 106 14.69 -6.51 -7.20
C ILE A 106 15.42 -6.87 -8.50
N LEU A 107 15.66 -8.15 -8.73
CA LEU A 107 16.42 -8.65 -9.89
C LEU A 107 15.72 -8.36 -11.21
N ILE A 108 14.41 -8.59 -11.30
CA ILE A 108 13.65 -8.44 -12.55
C ILE A 108 13.16 -7.01 -12.82
N SER A 109 13.34 -6.08 -11.87
CA SER A 109 12.81 -4.71 -12.00
C SER A 109 13.89 -3.63 -11.80
N PRO A 110 15.07 -3.70 -12.48
CA PRO A 110 16.15 -2.74 -12.26
C PRO A 110 15.74 -1.31 -12.67
N LEU A 111 14.98 -1.14 -13.75
CA LEU A 111 14.51 0.17 -14.19
C LEU A 111 13.52 0.79 -13.19
N ARG A 112 12.67 -0.01 -12.56
CA ARG A 112 11.79 0.49 -11.49
C ARG A 112 12.58 0.91 -10.26
N MET A 113 13.64 0.17 -9.92
CA MET A 113 14.55 0.56 -8.83
C MET A 113 15.22 1.90 -9.14
N MET A 114 15.81 2.05 -10.32
CA MET A 114 16.41 3.33 -10.74
C MET A 114 15.39 4.48 -10.68
N ARG A 115 14.18 4.28 -11.20
CA ARG A 115 13.11 5.29 -11.14
C ARG A 115 12.76 5.67 -9.70
N ALA A 116 12.71 4.71 -8.77
CA ALA A 116 12.45 4.98 -7.36
C ALA A 116 13.59 5.78 -6.71
N VAL A 117 14.85 5.46 -7.04
CA VAL A 117 16.02 6.19 -6.56
C VAL A 117 16.02 7.63 -7.09
N PHE A 118 15.81 7.85 -8.38
CA PHE A 118 15.74 9.19 -8.98
C PHE A 118 14.61 10.05 -8.41
N LYS A 119 13.49 9.44 -8.00
CA LYS A 119 12.42 10.13 -7.29
C LYS A 119 12.73 10.37 -5.80
N GLY A 120 13.88 9.91 -5.32
CA GLY A 120 14.32 10.07 -3.93
C GLY A 120 13.53 9.21 -2.93
N TYR A 121 13.02 8.05 -3.37
CA TYR A 121 12.30 7.10 -2.51
C TYR A 121 13.20 6.07 -1.83
N ALA A 122 14.47 6.02 -2.15
CA ALA A 122 15.46 5.18 -1.47
C ALA A 122 15.89 5.85 -0.15
N ALA A 123 15.08 5.73 0.90
CA ALA A 123 15.43 6.20 2.22
C ALA A 123 16.12 5.06 3.01
N PRO A 124 17.17 5.34 3.78
CA PRO A 124 17.85 4.34 4.59
C PRO A 124 17.05 4.00 5.88
N SER A 125 15.80 3.62 5.72
CA SER A 125 14.92 3.23 6.82
C SER A 125 14.45 1.79 6.62
N PHE A 126 14.91 0.90 7.49
CA PHE A 126 14.52 -0.52 7.50
C PHE A 126 13.51 -0.84 8.60
N ASN A 127 12.78 0.15 9.09
CA ASN A 127 11.73 -0.07 10.07
C ASN A 127 10.56 -0.81 9.43
N GLY A 128 10.23 -2.00 9.94
CA GLY A 128 9.12 -2.82 9.49
C GLY A 128 9.50 -4.16 8.83
N ALA A 129 8.54 -4.80 8.16
CA ALA A 129 8.70 -6.12 7.57
C ALA A 129 9.41 -6.09 6.21
N PHE A 130 10.71 -6.17 6.20
CA PHE A 130 11.52 -6.17 4.96
C PHE A 130 11.35 -7.43 4.10
N ASN A 131 10.93 -8.55 4.68
CA ASN A 131 10.66 -9.81 3.99
C ASN A 131 9.19 -9.97 3.58
N ALA A 132 8.33 -8.98 3.87
CA ALA A 132 6.94 -8.99 3.44
C ALA A 132 6.82 -8.98 1.91
N VAL A 133 5.81 -9.66 1.41
CA VAL A 133 5.39 -9.59 0.01
C VAL A 133 4.09 -8.79 -0.06
N PRO A 134 3.96 -7.81 -0.96
CA PRO A 134 2.77 -6.98 -1.03
C PRO A 134 1.49 -7.78 -1.30
N VAL A 135 0.37 -7.27 -0.79
CA VAL A 135 -0.96 -7.80 -1.06
C VAL A 135 -1.89 -6.64 -1.40
N ASP A 136 -2.59 -6.76 -2.52
CA ASP A 136 -3.61 -5.79 -2.92
C ASP A 136 -5.01 -6.37 -2.71
N VAL A 137 -5.93 -5.58 -2.15
CA VAL A 137 -7.29 -5.99 -1.82
C VAL A 137 -8.30 -4.98 -2.36
N MET A 138 -9.36 -5.46 -3.02
CA MET A 138 -10.51 -4.68 -3.47
C MET A 138 -11.74 -5.05 -2.66
N ILE A 139 -12.38 -4.06 -2.06
CA ILE A 139 -13.59 -4.22 -1.24
C ILE A 139 -14.66 -3.32 -1.83
N ASN A 140 -15.81 -3.89 -2.19
CA ASN A 140 -16.90 -3.14 -2.81
C ASN A 140 -17.72 -2.31 -1.81
N LYS A 141 -18.63 -1.48 -2.34
CA LYS A 141 -19.55 -0.61 -1.56
C LYS A 141 -20.38 -1.36 -0.51
N LYS A 142 -20.59 -2.67 -0.69
CA LYS A 142 -21.29 -3.55 0.29
C LYS A 142 -20.37 -4.07 1.39
N GLY A 143 -19.06 -3.75 1.36
CA GLY A 143 -18.06 -4.25 2.30
C GLY A 143 -17.62 -5.70 2.04
N VAL A 144 -17.87 -6.20 0.82
CA VAL A 144 -17.46 -7.54 0.39
C VAL A 144 -16.10 -7.45 -0.32
N VAL A 145 -15.19 -8.33 0.02
CA VAL A 145 -13.90 -8.48 -0.67
C VAL A 145 -14.16 -9.14 -2.02
N GLU A 146 -13.92 -8.42 -3.10
CA GLU A 146 -14.10 -8.92 -4.48
C GLU A 146 -12.83 -9.53 -5.04
N LYS A 147 -11.68 -8.96 -4.67
CA LYS A 147 -10.40 -9.44 -5.16
C LYS A 147 -9.31 -9.32 -4.11
N VAL A 148 -8.49 -10.38 -4.01
CA VAL A 148 -7.23 -10.36 -3.28
C VAL A 148 -6.13 -10.82 -4.22
N LYS A 149 -5.08 -10.03 -4.35
CA LYS A 149 -3.89 -10.40 -5.10
C LYS A 149 -2.70 -10.53 -4.15
N TYR A 150 -2.25 -11.74 -3.95
CA TYR A 150 -0.98 -12.03 -3.32
C TYR A 150 0.13 -11.91 -4.37
N SER A 151 0.99 -10.91 -4.22
CA SER A 151 2.03 -10.62 -5.20
C SER A 151 3.02 -11.78 -5.37
N ALA A 152 3.41 -12.09 -6.60
CA ALA A 152 4.47 -13.07 -6.87
C ALA A 152 5.87 -12.53 -6.49
N HIS A 153 6.05 -11.20 -6.53
CA HIS A 153 7.26 -10.47 -6.16
C HIS A 153 6.93 -9.03 -5.74
N THR A 154 7.92 -8.28 -5.29
CA THR A 154 7.73 -6.94 -4.69
C THR A 154 7.18 -5.85 -5.60
N THR A 155 7.13 -6.07 -6.90
CA THR A 155 6.59 -5.11 -7.88
C THR A 155 5.36 -5.63 -8.62
N ASP A 156 4.84 -6.80 -8.22
CA ASP A 156 3.66 -7.42 -8.80
C ASP A 156 2.40 -6.95 -8.08
N HIS A 157 1.77 -5.91 -8.58
CA HIS A 157 0.55 -5.32 -8.06
C HIS A 157 -0.63 -5.47 -9.02
N ILE A 158 -1.86 -5.23 -8.53
CA ILE A 158 -3.01 -5.03 -9.41
C ILE A 158 -2.73 -3.83 -10.31
N PRO A 159 -2.94 -3.93 -11.65
CA PRO A 159 -2.71 -2.83 -12.58
C PRO A 159 -3.52 -1.58 -12.19
N ILE A 160 -2.93 -0.39 -12.40
CA ILE A 160 -3.63 0.89 -12.09
C ILE A 160 -4.92 1.04 -12.90
N SER A 161 -4.96 0.56 -14.15
CA SER A 161 -6.17 0.55 -14.98
C SER A 161 -7.32 -0.21 -14.32
N GLU A 162 -7.03 -1.36 -13.72
CA GLU A 162 -8.02 -2.17 -13.01
C GLU A 162 -8.49 -1.49 -11.70
N VAL A 163 -7.58 -0.81 -10.98
CA VAL A 163 -7.95 -0.01 -9.79
C VAL A 163 -8.87 1.14 -10.19
N ILE A 164 -8.61 1.81 -11.33
CA ILE A 164 -9.46 2.88 -11.86
C ILE A 164 -10.85 2.32 -12.23
N GLU A 165 -10.91 1.21 -12.96
CA GLU A 165 -12.18 0.57 -13.33
C GLU A 165 -12.99 0.21 -12.09
N PHE A 166 -12.38 -0.46 -11.12
CA PHE A 166 -13.01 -0.81 -9.84
C PHE A 166 -13.50 0.42 -9.07
N SER A 167 -12.76 1.53 -9.09
CA SER A 167 -13.13 2.75 -8.37
C SER A 167 -14.39 3.40 -8.91
N ASN A 168 -14.71 3.18 -10.19
CA ASN A 168 -15.84 3.77 -10.92
C ASN A 168 -17.06 2.83 -11.01
N ALA A 169 -16.97 1.62 -10.45
CA ALA A 169 -18.05 0.63 -10.45
C ALA A 169 -19.22 0.95 -9.49
#